data_093ffa0e635e53564784ce3994f08a13
#
_entry.id   093ffa0e635e53564784ce3994f08a13
#
_cell.length_a   1.000
_cell.length_b   1.000
_cell.length_c   1.000
_cell.angle_alpha   90.00
_cell.angle_beta   90.00
_cell.angle_gamma   90.00
#
_symmetry.space_group_name_H-M   'P 1'
#
loop_
_entity.id
_entity.type
_entity.pdbx_description
1 polymer ?
#
loop_
_entity_poly.entity_id
_entity_poly.type
_entity_poly.pdbx_seq_one_letter_code
_entity_poly.pdbx_strand_id
1 'polypeptide(L)'
;MNVNNNKFKPGLYCVATPIGNMGDISFRAIKILQQSDLILCEDTRITKKILQKFEINNQLVSNHKFNENKNLEKVMQILKNNKIVSLVSDAGSPAVSDPGRILVKECIKNKIDIFPIPGSSAIIAALSVSGFSDNFYFCGFLPEKDNQVKKLFKNLSALEGSIIFFISPNKLNKRIENIKEFFLNRDILICREITKYHEEYIRTSVNELSNLNFSRKGEITVVISETKKEKLSFKELEESDKKKINKLIKKMSIKDIVKKVSEDREISKKLIYNYCLEIKNEN
;
A
#
# COMPACT_ATOMS: atom_id res chain seq x y z
N MET A 1 0.39 29.20 1.73
CA MET A 1 -0.30 28.23 2.61
C MET A 1 -0.67 28.94 3.89
N ASN A 2 -1.95 29.17 4.14
CA ASN A 2 -2.40 29.86 5.37
C ASN A 2 -2.34 28.87 6.55
N VAL A 3 -1.39 29.08 7.44
CA VAL A 3 -1.40 28.44 8.77
C VAL A 3 -2.37 29.23 9.64
N ASN A 4 -3.66 29.04 9.39
CA ASN A 4 -4.68 29.71 10.20
C ASN A 4 -4.66 29.08 11.60
N ASN A 5 -4.63 29.94 12.61
CA ASN A 5 -4.89 29.66 14.03
C ASN A 5 -6.36 29.21 14.24
N ASN A 6 -6.85 28.27 13.49
CA ASN A 6 -8.25 27.92 13.49
C ASN A 6 -8.53 26.96 14.64
N LYS A 7 -9.47 27.36 15.48
CA LYS A 7 -10.16 26.48 16.40
C LYS A 7 -10.72 25.29 15.63
N PHE A 8 -10.39 24.07 16.02
CA PHE A 8 -10.91 22.88 15.37
C PHE A 8 -12.42 22.78 15.54
N LYS A 9 -13.12 22.28 14.53
CA LYS A 9 -14.57 22.06 14.58
C LYS A 9 -14.88 20.83 15.44
N PRO A 10 -16.05 20.79 16.10
CA PRO A 10 -16.54 19.57 16.74
C PRO A 10 -16.57 18.38 15.75
N GLY A 11 -16.31 17.18 16.23
CA GLY A 11 -16.34 15.95 15.43
C GLY A 11 -15.28 14.94 15.81
N LEU A 12 -15.20 13.87 15.00
CA LEU A 12 -14.20 12.81 15.14
C LEU A 12 -12.95 13.14 14.33
N TYR A 13 -11.80 13.07 14.95
CA TYR A 13 -10.50 13.25 14.29
C TYR A 13 -9.73 11.94 14.27
N CYS A 14 -9.50 11.38 13.07
CA CYS A 14 -8.61 10.23 12.88
C CYS A 14 -7.17 10.76 12.78
N VAL A 15 -6.38 10.59 13.83
CA VAL A 15 -5.06 11.23 13.97
C VAL A 15 -3.97 10.19 13.78
N ALA A 16 -3.14 10.35 12.75
CA ALA A 16 -1.97 9.51 12.56
C ALA A 16 -0.89 9.81 13.61
N THR A 17 -0.34 8.75 14.19
CA THR A 17 0.74 8.78 15.18
C THR A 17 2.07 8.29 14.59
N PRO A 18 3.22 8.57 15.21
CA PRO A 18 4.50 8.06 14.76
C PRO A 18 4.54 6.52 14.67
N ILE A 19 5.27 6.00 13.69
CA ILE A 19 5.46 4.54 13.52
C ILE A 19 6.77 4.02 14.12
N GLY A 20 7.54 4.92 14.76
CA GLY A 20 8.81 4.59 15.39
C GLY A 20 9.56 5.82 15.88
N ASN A 21 9.58 6.87 15.08
CA ASN A 21 10.28 8.13 15.41
C ASN A 21 9.27 9.20 15.85
N MET A 22 9.40 9.68 17.08
CA MET A 22 8.53 10.74 17.64
C MET A 22 8.60 12.05 16.84
N GLY A 23 9.67 12.28 16.08
CA GLY A 23 9.80 13.45 15.20
C GLY A 23 8.85 13.44 14.00
N ASP A 24 8.26 12.31 13.68
CA ASP A 24 7.34 12.16 12.54
C ASP A 24 5.90 12.59 12.85
N ILE A 25 5.61 13.01 14.08
CA ILE A 25 4.29 13.54 14.43
C ILE A 25 4.08 14.91 13.78
N SER A 26 2.92 15.12 13.17
CA SER A 26 2.63 16.42 12.57
C SER A 26 2.25 17.47 13.63
N PHE A 27 2.59 18.74 13.37
CA PHE A 27 2.14 19.87 14.22
C PHE A 27 0.61 19.92 14.37
N ARG A 28 -0.14 19.53 13.34
CA ARG A 28 -1.60 19.46 13.42
C ARG A 28 -2.07 18.35 14.35
N ALA A 29 -1.38 17.20 14.36
CA ALA A 29 -1.66 16.12 15.29
C ALA A 29 -1.48 16.56 16.74
N ILE A 30 -0.38 17.23 17.06
CA ILE A 30 -0.16 17.77 18.40
C ILE A 30 -1.28 18.73 18.79
N LYS A 31 -1.59 19.72 17.93
CA LYS A 31 -2.62 20.73 18.19
C LYS A 31 -4.01 20.13 18.41
N ILE A 32 -4.43 19.18 17.61
CA ILE A 32 -5.76 18.55 17.76
C ILE A 32 -5.81 17.68 19.03
N LEU A 33 -4.75 16.95 19.34
CA LEU A 33 -4.67 16.16 20.57
C LEU A 33 -4.75 17.06 21.82
N GLN A 34 -4.15 18.26 21.78
CA GLN A 34 -4.27 19.25 22.86
C GLN A 34 -5.71 19.79 23.02
N GLN A 35 -6.47 19.93 21.93
CA GLN A 35 -7.82 20.48 21.94
C GLN A 35 -8.93 19.44 22.05
N SER A 36 -8.58 18.15 22.11
CA SER A 36 -9.56 17.06 22.21
C SER A 36 -10.18 16.98 23.60
N ASP A 37 -11.50 16.86 23.65
CA ASP A 37 -12.23 16.58 24.89
C ASP A 37 -12.01 15.11 25.33
N LEU A 38 -11.74 14.23 24.38
CA LEU A 38 -11.46 12.82 24.62
C LEU A 38 -10.49 12.29 23.56
N ILE A 39 -9.53 11.46 23.97
CA ILE A 39 -8.64 10.73 23.08
C ILE A 39 -8.90 9.24 23.23
N LEU A 40 -9.31 8.58 22.14
CA LEU A 40 -9.46 7.13 22.03
C LEU A 40 -8.17 6.53 21.49
N CYS A 41 -7.65 5.51 22.14
CA CYS A 41 -6.39 4.86 21.77
C CYS A 41 -6.46 3.35 21.96
N GLU A 42 -5.67 2.59 21.22
CA GLU A 42 -5.62 1.13 21.36
C GLU A 42 -4.99 0.75 22.69
N ASP A 43 -3.73 1.15 22.94
CA ASP A 43 -3.04 0.97 24.21
C ASP A 43 -2.72 2.34 24.85
N THR A 44 -3.34 2.59 25.99
CA THR A 44 -3.16 3.83 26.76
C THR A 44 -1.71 4.06 27.20
N ARG A 45 -0.93 3.00 27.38
CA ARG A 45 0.48 3.09 27.80
C ARG A 45 1.35 3.66 26.69
N ILE A 46 1.07 3.26 25.43
CA ILE A 46 1.79 3.74 24.25
C ILE A 46 1.42 5.20 23.97
N THR A 47 0.12 5.47 23.87
CA THR A 47 -0.36 6.83 23.62
C THR A 47 0.07 7.82 24.72
N LYS A 48 0.09 7.38 25.98
CA LYS A 48 0.56 8.21 27.09
C LYS A 48 1.99 8.70 26.91
N LYS A 49 2.89 7.89 26.31
CA LYS A 49 4.27 8.33 26.01
C LYS A 49 4.30 9.47 25.00
N ILE A 50 3.43 9.42 23.97
CA ILE A 50 3.29 10.49 22.99
C ILE A 50 2.79 11.76 23.68
N LEU A 51 1.71 11.65 24.47
CA LEU A 51 1.11 12.80 25.14
C LEU A 51 2.10 13.45 26.14
N GLN A 52 2.84 12.65 26.90
CA GLN A 52 3.87 13.15 27.82
C GLN A 52 5.00 13.89 27.10
N LYS A 53 5.46 13.38 25.96
CA LYS A 53 6.53 14.02 25.16
C LYS A 53 6.14 15.41 24.68
N PHE A 54 4.85 15.66 24.43
CA PHE A 54 4.32 16.93 23.92
C PHE A 54 3.49 17.71 24.97
N GLU A 55 3.62 17.35 26.24
CA GLU A 55 2.97 18.02 27.37
C GLU A 55 1.44 18.14 27.22
N ILE A 56 0.82 17.08 26.64
CA ILE A 56 -0.62 16.99 26.44
C ILE A 56 -1.25 16.26 27.63
N ASN A 57 -2.20 16.92 28.30
CA ASN A 57 -2.82 16.39 29.52
C ASN A 57 -4.33 16.16 29.35
N ASN A 58 -4.69 15.30 28.40
CA ASN A 58 -6.10 15.03 28.05
C ASN A 58 -6.53 13.63 28.47
N GLN A 59 -7.84 13.44 28.60
CA GLN A 59 -8.43 12.17 28.98
C GLN A 59 -8.19 11.12 27.90
N LEU A 60 -7.58 9.98 28.29
CA LEU A 60 -7.41 8.80 27.47
C LEU A 60 -8.45 7.74 27.80
N VAL A 61 -9.03 7.13 26.76
CA VAL A 61 -9.89 5.96 26.88
C VAL A 61 -9.42 4.89 25.91
N SER A 62 -9.22 3.67 26.45
CA SER A 62 -8.85 2.53 25.62
C SER A 62 -9.99 2.13 24.68
N ASN A 63 -9.70 2.00 23.39
CA ASN A 63 -10.63 1.59 22.33
C ASN A 63 -9.94 0.59 21.42
N HIS A 64 -9.97 -0.67 21.80
CA HIS A 64 -9.39 -1.78 21.06
C HIS A 64 -10.48 -2.70 20.52
N LYS A 65 -10.12 -3.65 19.68
CA LYS A 65 -11.03 -4.56 18.97
C LYS A 65 -12.08 -5.24 19.86
N PHE A 66 -11.77 -5.49 21.15
CA PHE A 66 -12.67 -6.20 22.07
C PHE A 66 -13.60 -5.28 22.87
N ASN A 67 -13.34 -3.97 22.93
CA ASN A 67 -14.14 -3.03 23.69
C ASN A 67 -14.76 -1.89 22.86
N GLU A 68 -14.44 -1.79 21.56
CA GLU A 68 -14.93 -0.74 20.67
C GLU A 68 -16.45 -0.59 20.70
N ASN A 69 -17.19 -1.71 20.65
CA ASN A 69 -18.66 -1.71 20.74
C ASN A 69 -19.15 -1.20 22.10
N LYS A 70 -18.46 -1.54 23.20
CA LYS A 70 -18.85 -1.13 24.56
C LYS A 70 -18.70 0.38 24.76
N ASN A 71 -17.70 0.98 24.17
CA ASN A 71 -17.42 2.41 24.28
C ASN A 71 -18.27 3.26 23.33
N LEU A 72 -18.85 2.65 22.29
CA LEU A 72 -19.47 3.34 21.16
C LEU A 72 -20.54 4.33 21.60
N GLU A 73 -21.49 3.90 22.43
CA GLU A 73 -22.60 4.76 22.88
C GLU A 73 -22.10 6.01 23.64
N LYS A 74 -21.17 5.81 24.57
CA LYS A 74 -20.58 6.92 25.34
C LYS A 74 -19.85 7.90 24.45
N VAL A 75 -19.06 7.42 23.49
CA VAL A 75 -18.32 8.25 22.56
C VAL A 75 -19.28 9.02 21.65
N MET A 76 -20.33 8.38 21.16
CA MET A 76 -21.36 9.03 20.34
C MET A 76 -22.10 10.12 21.07
N GLN A 77 -22.38 9.95 22.38
CA GLN A 77 -22.97 11.00 23.21
C GLN A 77 -22.05 12.24 23.31
N ILE A 78 -20.74 12.03 23.50
CA ILE A 78 -19.76 13.11 23.52
C ILE A 78 -19.75 13.88 22.19
N LEU A 79 -19.70 13.17 21.08
CA LEU A 79 -19.67 13.75 19.73
C LEU A 79 -20.97 14.52 19.41
N LYS A 80 -22.15 14.00 19.79
CA LYS A 80 -23.43 14.67 19.63
C LYS A 80 -23.56 15.96 20.47
N ASN A 81 -22.78 16.10 21.54
CA ASN A 81 -22.70 17.32 22.34
C ASN A 81 -21.69 18.34 21.80
N ASN A 82 -21.39 18.29 20.48
CA ASN A 82 -20.48 19.21 19.80
C ASN A 82 -19.06 19.24 20.43
N LYS A 83 -18.56 18.08 20.86
CA LYS A 83 -17.23 17.89 21.40
C LYS A 83 -16.27 17.35 20.35
N ILE A 84 -14.98 17.49 20.63
CA ILE A 84 -13.89 16.99 19.81
C ILE A 84 -13.39 15.66 20.38
N VAL A 85 -13.46 14.61 19.57
CA VAL A 85 -12.90 13.30 19.92
C VAL A 85 -11.78 12.96 18.94
N SER A 86 -10.60 12.65 19.43
CA SER A 86 -9.50 12.12 18.63
C SER A 86 -9.42 10.59 18.76
N LEU A 87 -9.27 9.93 17.63
CA LEU A 87 -8.97 8.51 17.55
C LEU A 87 -7.54 8.33 17.07
N VAL A 88 -6.72 7.61 17.85
CA VAL A 88 -5.35 7.25 17.51
C VAL A 88 -5.16 5.74 17.56
N SER A 89 -4.21 5.21 16.80
CA SER A 89 -3.66 3.85 16.93
C SER A 89 -2.31 3.90 17.67
N ASP A 90 -1.78 2.73 17.98
CA ASP A 90 -0.46 2.61 18.62
C ASP A 90 0.65 3.12 17.69
N ALA A 91 0.47 2.96 16.36
CA ALA A 91 1.40 3.43 15.34
C ALA A 91 0.69 3.70 14.01
N GLY A 92 0.96 4.85 13.38
CA GLY A 92 0.43 5.19 12.06
C GLY A 92 -1.01 5.68 12.06
N SER A 93 -1.74 5.42 10.99
CA SER A 93 -3.11 5.91 10.76
C SER A 93 -4.15 4.97 11.38
N PRO A 94 -5.04 5.45 12.26
CA PRO A 94 -6.06 4.62 12.90
C PRO A 94 -7.09 4.09 11.88
N ALA A 95 -7.82 3.04 12.25
CA ALA A 95 -8.84 2.36 11.45
C ALA A 95 -8.34 1.66 10.17
N VAL A 96 -7.03 1.63 9.93
CA VAL A 96 -6.38 0.90 8.81
C VAL A 96 -5.57 -0.26 9.39
N SER A 97 -6.11 -1.46 9.42
CA SER A 97 -5.64 -2.65 10.15
C SER A 97 -5.71 -2.53 11.67
N ASP A 98 -6.23 -1.42 12.19
CA ASP A 98 -6.37 -1.05 13.58
C ASP A 98 -7.83 -0.81 13.96
N PRO A 99 -8.17 -0.73 15.27
CA PRO A 99 -9.50 -0.37 15.76
C PRO A 99 -9.95 1.02 15.27
N GLY A 100 -11.27 1.24 15.23
CA GLY A 100 -11.86 2.55 14.89
C GLY A 100 -12.87 2.50 13.74
N ARG A 101 -12.88 1.43 12.94
CA ARG A 101 -13.79 1.30 11.80
C ARG A 101 -15.27 1.32 12.21
N ILE A 102 -15.60 0.74 13.36
CA ILE A 102 -17.00 0.72 13.88
C ILE A 102 -17.41 2.13 14.23
N LEU A 103 -16.58 2.86 14.97
CA LEU A 103 -16.83 4.26 15.34
C LEU A 103 -16.99 5.17 14.12
N VAL A 104 -16.08 5.05 13.13
CA VAL A 104 -16.16 5.82 11.87
C VAL A 104 -17.51 5.56 11.16
N LYS A 105 -17.92 4.29 11.05
CA LYS A 105 -19.22 3.94 10.44
C LYS A 105 -20.40 4.55 11.20
N GLU A 106 -20.38 4.52 12.53
CA GLU A 106 -21.47 5.06 13.32
C GLU A 106 -21.51 6.59 13.27
N CYS A 107 -20.36 7.28 13.19
CA CYS A 107 -20.29 8.72 12.94
C CYS A 107 -20.93 9.09 11.58
N ILE A 108 -20.59 8.36 10.51
CA ILE A 108 -21.19 8.57 9.19
C ILE A 108 -22.71 8.43 9.25
N LYS A 109 -23.21 7.36 9.86
CA LYS A 109 -24.65 7.10 10.03
C LYS A 109 -25.38 8.23 10.78
N ASN A 110 -24.72 8.82 11.78
CA ASN A 110 -25.27 9.90 12.59
C ASN A 110 -24.93 11.31 12.05
N LYS A 111 -24.33 11.43 10.84
CA LYS A 111 -23.95 12.71 10.22
C LYS A 111 -23.00 13.57 11.07
N ILE A 112 -22.13 12.91 11.82
CA ILE A 112 -21.07 13.56 12.59
C ILE A 112 -19.88 13.77 11.66
N ASP A 113 -19.30 14.96 11.68
CA ASP A 113 -18.14 15.31 10.88
C ASP A 113 -16.91 14.48 11.27
N ILE A 114 -16.18 14.00 10.27
CA ILE A 114 -14.96 13.19 10.45
C ILE A 114 -13.83 13.86 9.70
N PHE A 115 -12.72 14.09 10.40
CA PHE A 115 -11.56 14.78 9.86
C PHE A 115 -10.31 13.90 9.95
N PRO A 116 -9.59 13.66 8.84
CA PRO A 116 -8.29 13.02 8.90
C PRO A 116 -7.21 14.04 9.27
N ILE A 117 -6.30 13.63 10.15
CA ILE A 117 -5.03 14.32 10.40
C ILE A 117 -3.92 13.46 9.80
N PRO A 118 -3.41 13.81 8.62
CA PRO A 118 -2.37 13.05 7.95
C PRO A 118 -1.07 12.98 8.78
N GLY A 119 -0.37 11.88 8.62
CA GLY A 119 0.92 11.66 9.29
C GLY A 119 1.58 10.38 8.81
N SER A 120 2.37 9.76 9.66
CA SER A 120 3.17 8.58 9.36
C SER A 120 2.33 7.40 8.93
N SER A 121 2.84 6.65 7.95
CA SER A 121 2.24 5.42 7.45
C SER A 121 3.34 4.47 6.96
N ALA A 122 3.48 3.31 7.57
CA ALA A 122 4.44 2.30 7.14
C ALA A 122 4.17 1.80 5.71
N ILE A 123 2.91 1.81 5.28
CA ILE A 123 2.48 1.42 3.93
C ILE A 123 3.07 2.38 2.90
N ILE A 124 2.81 3.67 3.08
CA ILE A 124 3.26 4.71 2.14
C ILE A 124 4.78 4.90 2.22
N ALA A 125 5.36 4.85 3.43
CA ALA A 125 6.81 4.93 3.60
C ALA A 125 7.52 3.78 2.86
N ALA A 126 7.05 2.54 2.99
CA ALA A 126 7.62 1.40 2.28
C ALA A 126 7.45 1.52 0.75
N LEU A 127 6.27 1.91 0.28
CA LEU A 127 6.01 2.07 -1.15
C LEU A 127 6.89 3.17 -1.76
N SER A 128 7.03 4.32 -1.10
CA SER A 128 7.78 5.48 -1.61
C SER A 128 9.27 5.19 -1.84
N VAL A 129 9.84 4.20 -1.13
CA VAL A 129 11.24 3.79 -1.28
C VAL A 129 11.40 2.48 -2.05
N SER A 130 10.32 1.88 -2.53
CA SER A 130 10.36 0.61 -3.26
C SER A 130 10.86 0.75 -4.69
N GLY A 131 10.51 1.82 -5.38
CA GLY A 131 10.70 1.98 -6.82
C GLY A 131 9.74 1.15 -7.66
N PHE A 132 8.68 0.59 -7.06
CA PHE A 132 7.66 -0.23 -7.71
C PHE A 132 6.45 0.61 -8.14
N SER A 133 5.44 -0.04 -8.74
CA SER A 133 4.22 0.61 -9.19
C SER A 133 3.50 1.36 -8.06
N ASP A 134 3.00 2.56 -8.37
CA ASP A 134 2.17 3.38 -7.49
C ASP A 134 0.72 2.83 -7.36
N ASN A 135 0.29 1.98 -8.30
CA ASN A 135 -0.90 1.16 -8.12
C ASN A 135 -0.58 0.02 -7.15
N PHE A 136 -1.24 -0.02 -6.00
CA PHE A 136 -0.94 -1.03 -4.98
C PHE A 136 -2.17 -1.56 -4.24
N TYR A 137 -2.02 -2.75 -3.68
CA TYR A 137 -3.00 -3.41 -2.82
C TYR A 137 -2.40 -3.66 -1.44
N PHE A 138 -3.02 -3.10 -0.42
CA PHE A 138 -2.64 -3.35 0.97
C PHE A 138 -3.52 -4.45 1.56
N CYS A 139 -2.90 -5.51 2.08
CA CYS A 139 -3.58 -6.70 2.58
C CYS A 139 -3.71 -6.74 4.11
N GLY A 140 -3.10 -5.78 4.82
CA GLY A 140 -3.00 -5.87 6.28
C GLY A 140 -2.00 -6.95 6.73
N PHE A 141 -2.27 -7.58 7.86
CA PHE A 141 -1.50 -8.73 8.34
C PHE A 141 -1.91 -10.02 7.62
N LEU A 142 -0.91 -10.85 7.28
CA LEU A 142 -1.20 -12.14 6.66
C LEU A 142 -1.95 -13.07 7.64
N PRO A 143 -2.86 -13.92 7.12
CA PRO A 143 -3.54 -14.94 7.91
C PRO A 143 -2.56 -15.92 8.58
N GLU A 144 -3.00 -16.51 9.71
CA GLU A 144 -2.21 -17.51 10.44
C GLU A 144 -2.14 -18.85 9.68
N LYS A 145 -3.27 -19.29 9.12
CA LYS A 145 -3.41 -20.60 8.48
C LYS A 145 -2.83 -20.59 7.08
N ASP A 146 -2.01 -21.59 6.75
CA ASP A 146 -1.33 -21.72 5.44
C ASP A 146 -2.30 -21.70 4.26
N ASN A 147 -3.39 -22.47 4.33
CA ASN A 147 -4.40 -22.49 3.27
C ASN A 147 -5.05 -21.13 3.01
N GLN A 148 -5.20 -20.30 4.04
CA GLN A 148 -5.74 -18.95 3.88
C GLN A 148 -4.73 -18.03 3.22
N VAL A 149 -3.44 -18.16 3.54
CA VAL A 149 -2.34 -17.41 2.88
C VAL A 149 -2.26 -17.78 1.41
N LYS A 150 -2.27 -19.08 1.07
CA LYS A 150 -2.26 -19.54 -0.32
C LYS A 150 -3.45 -19.03 -1.12
N LYS A 151 -4.66 -19.08 -0.54
CA LYS A 151 -5.86 -18.51 -1.18
C LYS A 151 -5.73 -17.00 -1.40
N LEU A 152 -5.22 -16.25 -0.40
CA LEU A 152 -4.98 -14.82 -0.51
C LEU A 152 -3.96 -14.53 -1.62
N PHE A 153 -2.80 -15.19 -1.59
CA PHE A 153 -1.72 -14.96 -2.56
C PHE A 153 -2.14 -15.33 -4.00
N LYS A 154 -2.93 -16.40 -4.18
CA LYS A 154 -3.53 -16.75 -5.47
C LYS A 154 -4.38 -15.61 -6.03
N ASN A 155 -5.21 -14.96 -5.20
CA ASN A 155 -6.02 -13.84 -5.64
C ASN A 155 -5.17 -12.60 -5.94
N LEU A 156 -4.16 -12.32 -5.10
CA LEU A 156 -3.30 -11.15 -5.24
C LEU A 156 -2.34 -11.27 -6.43
N SER A 157 -1.87 -12.47 -6.75
CA SER A 157 -0.95 -12.69 -7.87
C SER A 157 -1.56 -12.35 -9.23
N ALA A 158 -2.89 -12.36 -9.34
CA ALA A 158 -3.62 -11.97 -10.54
C ALA A 158 -3.80 -10.44 -10.68
N LEU A 159 -3.47 -9.66 -9.66
CA LEU A 159 -3.64 -8.22 -9.68
C LEU A 159 -2.45 -7.52 -10.34
N GLU A 160 -2.75 -6.52 -11.16
CA GLU A 160 -1.74 -5.60 -11.71
C GLU A 160 -1.44 -4.53 -10.65
N GLY A 161 -0.24 -4.52 -10.12
CA GLY A 161 0.18 -3.54 -9.11
C GLY A 161 1.02 -4.15 -8.00
N SER A 162 1.57 -3.29 -7.17
CA SER A 162 2.37 -3.66 -6.01
C SER A 162 1.49 -4.25 -4.91
N ILE A 163 2.02 -5.19 -4.14
CA ILE A 163 1.30 -5.83 -3.04
C ILE A 163 2.02 -5.52 -1.74
N ILE A 164 1.30 -4.99 -0.76
CA ILE A 164 1.87 -4.58 0.53
C ILE A 164 1.18 -5.35 1.65
N PHE A 165 1.96 -5.87 2.59
CA PHE A 165 1.44 -6.52 3.79
C PHE A 165 2.38 -6.38 4.98
N PHE A 166 1.81 -6.51 6.18
CA PHE A 166 2.56 -6.57 7.43
C PHE A 166 2.81 -8.01 7.84
N ILE A 167 4.00 -8.26 8.35
CA ILE A 167 4.40 -9.59 8.83
C ILE A 167 5.49 -9.48 9.90
N SER A 168 5.49 -10.40 10.87
CA SER A 168 6.64 -10.50 11.77
C SER A 168 7.78 -11.29 11.11
N PRO A 169 9.06 -11.05 11.50
CA PRO A 169 10.22 -11.73 10.92
C PRO A 169 10.11 -13.25 10.97
N ASN A 170 9.67 -13.81 12.11
CA ASN A 170 9.51 -15.25 12.26
C ASN A 170 8.45 -15.85 11.33
N LYS A 171 7.38 -15.09 11.05
CA LYS A 171 6.34 -15.52 10.12
C LYS A 171 6.80 -15.37 8.67
N LEU A 172 7.60 -14.35 8.35
CA LEU A 172 8.12 -14.16 7.00
C LEU A 172 8.93 -15.38 6.56
N ASN A 173 9.85 -15.86 7.40
CA ASN A 173 10.64 -17.07 7.10
C ASN A 173 9.75 -18.29 6.79
N LYS A 174 8.65 -18.47 7.52
CA LYS A 174 7.68 -19.55 7.26
C LYS A 174 6.89 -19.37 5.97
N ARG A 175 6.86 -18.15 5.39
CA ARG A 175 6.05 -17.81 4.21
C ARG A 175 6.88 -17.67 2.93
N ILE A 176 8.21 -17.82 2.99
CA ILE A 176 9.07 -17.69 1.82
C ILE A 176 8.61 -18.59 0.69
N GLU A 177 8.35 -19.87 0.95
CA GLU A 177 7.91 -20.81 -0.08
C GLU A 177 6.53 -20.43 -0.68
N ASN A 178 5.61 -19.95 0.15
CA ASN A 178 4.33 -19.45 -0.36
C ASN A 178 4.52 -18.20 -1.23
N ILE A 179 5.42 -17.28 -0.84
CA ILE A 179 5.72 -16.09 -1.65
C ILE A 179 6.32 -16.50 -3.00
N LYS A 180 7.26 -17.44 -3.00
CA LYS A 180 7.87 -17.96 -4.23
C LYS A 180 6.84 -18.67 -5.13
N GLU A 181 5.94 -19.47 -4.56
CA GLU A 181 4.90 -20.20 -5.31
C GLU A 181 4.02 -19.25 -6.16
N PHE A 182 3.71 -18.04 -5.64
CA PHE A 182 2.74 -17.14 -6.30
C PHE A 182 3.37 -15.90 -6.96
N PHE A 183 4.60 -15.53 -6.61
CA PHE A 183 5.22 -14.26 -7.03
C PHE A 183 6.64 -14.42 -7.61
N LEU A 184 7.00 -15.61 -8.09
CA LEU A 184 8.36 -16.00 -8.46
C LEU A 184 9.12 -14.96 -9.30
N ASN A 185 8.47 -14.34 -10.29
CA ASN A 185 9.10 -13.41 -11.24
C ASN A 185 8.96 -11.93 -10.83
N ARG A 186 8.66 -11.65 -9.55
CA ARG A 186 8.54 -10.29 -9.04
C ARG A 186 9.76 -9.92 -8.18
N ASP A 187 9.98 -8.62 -8.05
CA ASP A 187 10.93 -8.10 -7.08
C ASP A 187 10.23 -7.87 -5.74
N ILE A 188 11.01 -7.82 -4.67
CA ILE A 188 10.50 -7.66 -3.32
C ILE A 188 11.38 -6.69 -2.54
N LEU A 189 10.74 -5.82 -1.78
CA LEU A 189 11.35 -4.96 -0.78
C LEU A 189 10.85 -5.38 0.60
N ILE A 190 11.78 -5.66 1.50
CA ILE A 190 11.52 -5.93 2.91
C ILE A 190 11.98 -4.71 3.70
N CYS A 191 11.03 -3.97 4.28
CA CYS A 191 11.31 -2.84 5.15
C CYS A 191 11.17 -3.30 6.59
N ARG A 192 12.25 -3.26 7.36
CA ARG A 192 12.28 -3.65 8.76
C ARG A 192 12.48 -2.42 9.64
N GLU A 193 11.69 -2.29 10.72
CA GLU A 193 11.84 -1.24 11.73
C GLU A 193 11.87 0.18 11.14
N ILE A 194 10.97 0.48 10.20
CA ILE A 194 10.88 1.79 9.51
C ILE A 194 10.86 2.92 10.54
N THR A 195 11.69 3.94 10.34
CA THR A 195 11.91 5.12 11.20
C THR A 195 12.53 4.84 12.57
N LYS A 196 12.83 3.57 12.92
CA LYS A 196 13.43 3.17 14.20
C LYS A 196 14.94 3.05 14.08
N TYR A 197 15.62 2.87 15.24
CA TYR A 197 17.09 2.77 15.30
C TYR A 197 17.70 1.65 14.45
N HIS A 198 16.97 0.54 14.28
CA HIS A 198 17.41 -0.61 13.49
C HIS A 198 16.70 -0.67 12.12
N GLU A 199 16.42 0.49 11.53
CA GLU A 199 15.81 0.61 10.21
C GLU A 199 16.66 -0.08 9.12
N GLU A 200 16.02 -0.92 8.30
CA GLU A 200 16.70 -1.69 7.27
C GLU A 200 15.80 -1.90 6.05
N TYR A 201 16.38 -1.80 4.86
CA TYR A 201 15.70 -1.98 3.59
C TYR A 201 16.43 -3.02 2.72
N ILE A 202 15.83 -4.20 2.55
CA ILE A 202 16.39 -5.29 1.77
C ILE A 202 15.64 -5.39 0.45
N ARG A 203 16.34 -5.17 -0.67
CA ARG A 203 15.81 -5.28 -2.03
C ARG A 203 16.40 -6.50 -2.70
N THR A 204 15.52 -7.36 -3.23
CA THR A 204 15.94 -8.59 -3.91
C THR A 204 14.86 -9.07 -4.86
N SER A 205 15.13 -10.15 -5.61
CA SER A 205 14.09 -10.88 -6.32
C SER A 205 13.42 -11.90 -5.40
N VAL A 206 12.15 -12.23 -5.69
CA VAL A 206 11.46 -13.29 -4.94
C VAL A 206 12.19 -14.64 -5.05
N ASN A 207 12.88 -14.89 -6.17
CA ASN A 207 13.67 -16.12 -6.38
C ASN A 207 14.78 -16.30 -5.34
N GLU A 208 15.38 -15.19 -4.90
CA GLU A 208 16.54 -15.19 -3.99
C GLU A 208 16.16 -15.11 -2.51
N LEU A 209 14.86 -15.03 -2.17
CA LEU A 209 14.41 -14.89 -0.79
C LEU A 209 14.94 -15.93 0.17
N SER A 210 15.12 -17.17 -0.27
CA SER A 210 15.62 -18.28 0.58
C SER A 210 17.07 -18.08 1.02
N ASN A 211 17.83 -17.23 0.33
CA ASN A 211 19.24 -16.96 0.60
C ASN A 211 19.43 -15.80 1.59
N LEU A 212 18.35 -15.10 1.95
CA LEU A 212 18.44 -13.94 2.82
C LEU A 212 18.62 -14.33 4.28
N ASN A 213 19.57 -13.66 4.91
CA ASN A 213 19.74 -13.70 6.35
C ASN A 213 19.44 -12.31 6.92
N PHE A 214 18.37 -12.19 7.67
CA PHE A 214 17.97 -10.94 8.33
C PHE A 214 17.57 -11.18 9.78
N SER A 215 17.57 -10.11 10.57
CA SER A 215 17.21 -10.19 11.99
C SER A 215 15.78 -10.73 12.17
N ARG A 216 15.64 -11.65 13.16
CA ARG A 216 14.34 -12.23 13.53
C ARG A 216 13.51 -11.35 14.47
N LYS A 217 13.95 -10.12 14.75
CA LYS A 217 13.29 -9.16 15.66
C LYS A 217 12.77 -7.96 14.89
N GLY A 218 11.72 -7.36 15.42
CA GLY A 218 11.14 -6.12 14.91
C GLY A 218 9.88 -6.33 14.08
N GLU A 219 9.45 -5.28 13.42
CA GLU A 219 8.27 -5.22 12.56
C GLU A 219 8.71 -5.12 11.11
N ILE A 220 7.98 -5.79 10.23
CA ILE A 220 8.28 -5.83 8.80
C ILE A 220 7.07 -5.40 8.00
N THR A 221 7.31 -4.48 7.07
CA THR A 221 6.43 -4.19 5.94
C THR A 221 7.08 -4.76 4.68
N VAL A 222 6.35 -5.60 3.97
CA VAL A 222 6.78 -6.19 2.70
C VAL A 222 6.06 -5.51 1.57
N VAL A 223 6.81 -5.15 0.52
CA VAL A 223 6.28 -4.70 -0.77
C VAL A 223 6.76 -5.67 -1.85
N ILE A 224 5.82 -6.30 -2.56
CA ILE A 224 6.11 -7.11 -3.74
C ILE A 224 5.76 -6.27 -4.96
N SER A 225 6.64 -6.20 -5.95
CA SER A 225 6.43 -5.41 -7.16
C SER A 225 5.22 -5.89 -7.96
N GLU A 226 4.78 -5.05 -8.89
CA GLU A 226 3.86 -5.46 -9.95
C GLU A 226 4.41 -6.62 -10.77
N THR A 227 3.54 -7.31 -11.50
CA THR A 227 3.97 -8.34 -12.45
C THR A 227 4.86 -7.69 -13.50
N LYS A 228 6.09 -8.16 -13.64
CA LYS A 228 6.92 -7.76 -14.78
C LYS A 228 6.12 -8.15 -16.03
N LYS A 229 5.61 -7.15 -16.74
CA LYS A 229 5.14 -7.40 -18.10
C LYS A 229 6.37 -7.98 -18.80
N GLU A 230 6.34 -9.24 -19.14
CA GLU A 230 7.29 -9.73 -20.14
C GLU A 230 7.25 -8.65 -21.22
N LYS A 231 8.38 -8.00 -21.49
CA LYS A 231 8.50 -7.25 -22.73
C LYS A 231 8.09 -8.28 -23.74
N LEU A 232 6.89 -8.14 -24.32
CA LEU A 232 6.50 -8.94 -25.46
C LEU A 232 7.74 -8.94 -26.32
N SER A 233 8.50 -10.02 -26.31
CA SER A 233 9.56 -10.24 -27.27
C SER A 233 8.79 -10.39 -28.55
N PHE A 234 8.51 -9.23 -29.18
CA PHE A 234 7.87 -9.25 -30.47
C PHE A 234 8.70 -10.18 -31.32
N LYS A 235 8.07 -11.25 -31.78
CA LYS A 235 8.72 -12.20 -32.65
C LYS A 235 9.37 -11.42 -33.77
N GLU A 236 10.60 -11.72 -34.07
CA GLU A 236 11.25 -11.21 -35.28
C GLU A 236 10.44 -11.63 -36.51
N LEU A 237 10.50 -10.83 -37.57
CA LEU A 237 9.84 -11.17 -38.83
C LEU A 237 10.47 -12.45 -39.39
N GLU A 238 9.75 -13.54 -39.32
CA GLU A 238 10.15 -14.78 -39.95
C GLU A 238 10.02 -14.67 -41.47
N GLU A 239 10.72 -15.54 -42.22
CA GLU A 239 10.65 -15.58 -43.68
C GLU A 239 9.23 -15.79 -44.22
N SER A 240 8.38 -16.48 -43.46
CA SER A 240 6.95 -16.64 -43.75
C SER A 240 6.19 -15.31 -43.70
N ASP A 241 6.52 -14.46 -42.75
CA ASP A 241 5.90 -13.14 -42.56
C ASP A 241 6.37 -12.15 -43.62
N LYS A 242 7.64 -12.16 -43.93
CA LYS A 242 8.23 -11.38 -45.05
C LYS A 242 7.58 -11.72 -46.39
N LYS A 243 7.41 -13.03 -46.68
CA LYS A 243 6.71 -13.48 -47.91
C LYS A 243 5.24 -13.01 -47.93
N LYS A 244 4.55 -13.03 -46.79
CA LYS A 244 3.18 -12.53 -46.67
C LYS A 244 3.10 -11.02 -46.90
N ILE A 245 4.00 -10.24 -46.28
CA ILE A 245 4.09 -8.78 -46.44
C ILE A 245 4.40 -8.42 -47.93
N ASN A 246 5.35 -9.12 -48.58
CA ASN A 246 5.72 -8.89 -49.98
C ASN A 246 4.55 -9.13 -50.95
N LYS A 247 3.65 -10.08 -50.66
CA LYS A 247 2.42 -10.29 -51.45
C LYS A 247 1.39 -9.17 -51.21
N LEU A 248 1.30 -8.67 -49.98
CA LEU A 248 0.29 -7.68 -49.60
C LEU A 248 0.67 -6.24 -50.02
N ILE A 249 1.98 -5.91 -50.07
CA ILE A 249 2.45 -4.55 -50.35
C ILE A 249 2.05 -4.04 -51.75
N LYS A 250 1.84 -4.99 -52.67
CA LYS A 250 1.34 -4.70 -54.03
C LYS A 250 -0.19 -4.44 -54.09
N LYS A 251 -0.93 -4.72 -53.01
CA LYS A 251 -2.40 -4.72 -52.99
C LYS A 251 -3.03 -3.86 -51.92
N MET A 252 -2.28 -3.47 -50.90
CA MET A 252 -2.83 -2.80 -49.72
C MET A 252 -1.91 -1.69 -49.23
N SER A 253 -2.45 -0.72 -48.48
CA SER A 253 -1.64 0.31 -47.85
C SER A 253 -0.77 -0.26 -46.71
N ILE A 254 0.38 0.39 -46.44
CA ILE A 254 1.28 -0.03 -45.33
C ILE A 254 0.50 -0.09 -44.02
N LYS A 255 -0.41 0.85 -43.78
CA LYS A 255 -1.22 0.92 -42.57
C LYS A 255 -2.11 -0.31 -42.40
N ASP A 256 -2.72 -0.78 -43.51
CA ASP A 256 -3.58 -1.96 -43.48
C ASP A 256 -2.77 -3.26 -43.34
N ILE A 257 -1.58 -3.32 -43.95
CA ILE A 257 -0.66 -4.45 -43.80
C ILE A 257 -0.20 -4.57 -42.36
N VAL A 258 0.22 -3.44 -41.73
CA VAL A 258 0.62 -3.43 -40.33
C VAL A 258 -0.49 -3.91 -39.41
N LYS A 259 -1.73 -3.44 -39.62
CA LYS A 259 -2.89 -3.88 -38.83
C LYS A 259 -3.11 -5.38 -38.99
N LYS A 260 -3.20 -5.87 -40.22
CA LYS A 260 -3.52 -7.28 -40.57
C LYS A 260 -2.46 -8.25 -40.08
N VAL A 261 -1.17 -7.94 -40.24
CA VAL A 261 -0.08 -8.85 -39.85
C VAL A 261 0.16 -8.82 -38.35
N SER A 262 -0.04 -7.65 -37.66
CA SER A 262 0.10 -7.54 -36.19
C SER A 262 -1.05 -8.21 -35.44
N GLU A 263 -2.24 -8.34 -36.02
CA GLU A 263 -3.39 -9.03 -35.42
C GLU A 263 -3.27 -10.57 -35.53
N ASP A 264 -2.68 -11.08 -36.60
CA ASP A 264 -2.51 -12.50 -36.82
C ASP A 264 -1.38 -13.16 -36.00
N ARG A 265 -0.35 -12.39 -35.67
CA ARG A 265 0.82 -12.85 -34.91
C ARG A 265 1.36 -11.69 -34.07
N GLU A 266 1.70 -11.89 -32.83
CA GLU A 266 2.24 -10.89 -31.89
C GLU A 266 3.59 -10.30 -32.35
N ILE A 267 3.60 -9.70 -33.56
CA ILE A 267 4.76 -9.03 -34.16
C ILE A 267 4.65 -7.53 -33.93
N SER A 268 5.76 -6.87 -33.64
CA SER A 268 5.80 -5.41 -33.46
C SER A 268 5.32 -4.66 -34.69
N LYS A 269 4.31 -3.81 -34.53
CA LYS A 269 3.83 -2.90 -35.58
C LYS A 269 4.98 -2.10 -36.22
N LYS A 270 5.97 -1.72 -35.41
CA LYS A 270 7.15 -0.97 -35.85
C LYS A 270 8.05 -1.81 -36.75
N LEU A 271 8.24 -3.10 -36.45
CA LEU A 271 9.03 -4.00 -37.31
C LEU A 271 8.36 -4.22 -38.67
N ILE A 272 7.03 -4.46 -38.66
CA ILE A 272 6.27 -4.63 -39.92
C ILE A 272 6.33 -3.33 -40.76
N TYR A 273 6.14 -2.18 -40.12
CA TYR A 273 6.19 -0.88 -40.79
C TYR A 273 7.55 -0.60 -41.42
N ASN A 274 8.64 -0.79 -40.67
CA ASN A 274 10.01 -0.58 -41.18
C ASN A 274 10.31 -1.49 -42.35
N TYR A 275 9.96 -2.78 -42.27
CA TYR A 275 10.15 -3.73 -43.38
C TYR A 275 9.34 -3.34 -44.64
N CYS A 276 8.12 -2.84 -44.48
CA CYS A 276 7.34 -2.31 -45.57
C CYS A 276 7.98 -1.09 -46.25
N LEU A 277 8.65 -0.23 -45.46
CA LEU A 277 9.37 0.95 -45.99
C LEU A 277 10.63 0.51 -46.77
N GLU A 278 11.39 -0.45 -46.23
CA GLU A 278 12.57 -1.01 -46.92
C GLU A 278 12.21 -1.51 -48.30
N ILE A 279 11.17 -2.34 -48.44
CA ILE A 279 10.71 -2.86 -49.71
C ILE A 279 10.25 -1.75 -50.67
N LYS A 280 9.63 -0.67 -50.16
CA LYS A 280 9.19 0.45 -51.01
C LYS A 280 10.34 1.34 -51.49
N ASN A 281 11.45 1.39 -50.75
CA ASN A 281 12.61 2.18 -51.09
C ASN A 281 13.58 1.41 -52.00
N GLU A 282 13.44 0.08 -52.09
CA GLU A 282 14.20 -0.80 -53.00
C GLU A 282 13.56 -0.97 -54.39
N ASN A 283 12.30 -0.51 -54.58
CA ASN A 283 11.56 -0.50 -55.83
C ASN A 283 11.29 0.93 -56.35
#